data_114ff7c53aa8e308ae3479e970a717b1
#
_entry.id   114ff7c53aa8e308ae3479e970a717b1
#
_cell.length_a   1.000
_cell.length_b   1.000
_cell.length_c   1.000
_cell.angle_alpha   90.00
_cell.angle_beta   90.00
_cell.angle_gamma   90.00
#
_symmetry.space_group_name_H-M   'P 1'
#
loop_
_entity.id
_entity.type
_entity.pdbx_description
1 polymer ?
#
loop_
_entity_poly.entity_id
_entity_poly.type
_entity_poly.pdbx_seq_one_letter_code
_entity_poly.pdbx_strand_id
1 'polypeptide(L)'
;MADAMLIRNAEIYGQGRVTDLRLKDGWIVEIGALSASPGERVIDAAGGALLPGLHDHHIHLPALAARRSSVFCGPPEVTDEAGLAARIGTPGSTWLRGIGYHESVAGLLDRTKLDAMAPDRPVRIQHRSGRMWFFNSTGLEIALAAAPPPPGLDMETGRLFDEDRWLREALGGTPPDLAAVSGELARMGITGITDMSPANDPAMAAHFRAQQDQRHLRQRCLMAGTLGLSSITSTAWLAVGPAKLHLHEADLPDYDAAVAFIAAAHAQERAVAIHCVSETELVFALGALKEAEVRAGDRIEHASVAPDWAVEEMARLGLTVVSQPN
;
A
#
# COMPACT_ATOMS: atom_id res chain seq x y z
N MET A 1 -17.55 -1.89 -31.96
CA MET A 1 -16.93 -3.08 -32.59
C MET A 1 -16.31 -3.90 -31.48
N ALA A 2 -16.53 -5.23 -31.47
CA ALA A 2 -15.91 -6.11 -30.46
C ALA A 2 -14.39 -5.93 -30.53
N ASP A 3 -13.75 -5.71 -29.37
CA ASP A 3 -12.29 -5.46 -29.29
C ASP A 3 -11.58 -6.82 -29.42
N ALA A 4 -11.39 -7.28 -30.65
CA ALA A 4 -10.72 -8.54 -30.96
C ALA A 4 -9.21 -8.29 -31.17
N MET A 5 -8.40 -9.17 -30.59
CA MET A 5 -6.94 -9.13 -30.68
C MET A 5 -6.37 -10.52 -30.89
N LEU A 6 -5.49 -10.64 -31.88
CA LEU A 6 -4.71 -11.85 -32.14
C LEU A 6 -3.28 -11.64 -31.63
N ILE A 7 -2.84 -12.50 -30.69
CA ILE A 7 -1.45 -12.61 -30.27
C ILE A 7 -0.86 -13.81 -31.01
N ARG A 8 0.19 -13.58 -31.81
CA ARG A 8 0.86 -14.61 -32.60
C ARG A 8 2.21 -14.97 -32.01
N ASN A 9 2.64 -16.18 -32.32
CA ASN A 9 3.96 -16.68 -31.97
C ASN A 9 4.28 -16.51 -30.46
N ALA A 10 3.32 -16.78 -29.58
CA ALA A 10 3.50 -16.69 -28.13
C ALA A 10 3.77 -18.07 -27.52
N GLU A 11 4.75 -18.16 -26.59
CA GLU A 11 4.91 -19.31 -25.72
C GLU A 11 3.92 -19.18 -24.55
N ILE A 12 2.81 -19.91 -24.62
CA ILE A 12 1.77 -19.85 -23.59
C ILE A 12 2.25 -20.59 -22.35
N TYR A 13 2.20 -19.93 -21.20
CA TYR A 13 2.59 -20.49 -19.91
C TYR A 13 1.99 -21.88 -19.66
N GLY A 14 2.86 -22.83 -19.32
CA GLY A 14 2.49 -24.22 -19.03
C GLY A 14 2.22 -25.09 -20.26
N GLN A 15 2.27 -24.58 -21.49
CA GLN A 15 2.06 -25.40 -22.70
C GLN A 15 3.34 -25.88 -23.39
N GLY A 16 4.50 -25.25 -23.10
CA GLY A 16 5.81 -25.64 -23.64
C GLY A 16 5.94 -25.55 -25.15
N ARG A 17 5.07 -24.78 -25.83
CA ARG A 17 5.07 -24.61 -27.29
C ARG A 17 4.65 -23.20 -27.66
N VAL A 18 5.19 -22.71 -28.77
CA VAL A 18 4.79 -21.45 -29.40
C VAL A 18 3.51 -21.68 -30.22
N THR A 19 2.52 -20.82 -30.02
CA THR A 19 1.23 -20.88 -30.73
C THR A 19 0.59 -19.50 -30.78
N ASP A 20 -0.56 -19.37 -31.44
CA ASP A 20 -1.33 -18.13 -31.48
C ASP A 20 -2.52 -18.21 -30.51
N LEU A 21 -3.01 -17.05 -30.10
CA LEU A 21 -4.14 -16.92 -29.17
C LEU A 21 -4.99 -15.72 -29.58
N ARG A 22 -6.32 -15.91 -29.65
CA ARG A 22 -7.27 -14.83 -29.91
C ARG A 22 -8.00 -14.43 -28.66
N LEU A 23 -8.01 -13.13 -28.38
CA LEU A 23 -8.81 -12.49 -27.35
C LEU A 23 -10.01 -11.81 -28.00
N LYS A 24 -11.17 -11.89 -27.34
CA LYS A 24 -12.37 -11.16 -27.73
C LYS A 24 -13.18 -10.83 -26.49
N ASP A 25 -13.57 -9.58 -26.34
CA ASP A 25 -14.38 -9.10 -25.21
C ASP A 25 -13.80 -9.47 -23.83
N GLY A 26 -12.47 -9.49 -23.71
CA GLY A 26 -11.75 -9.82 -22.46
C GLY A 26 -11.56 -11.32 -22.20
N TRP A 27 -11.95 -12.20 -23.15
CA TRP A 27 -11.82 -13.65 -23.03
C TRP A 27 -10.87 -14.24 -24.06
N ILE A 28 -10.18 -15.31 -23.67
CA ILE A 28 -9.47 -16.19 -24.61
C ILE A 28 -10.52 -17.03 -25.31
N VAL A 29 -10.70 -16.80 -26.61
CA VAL A 29 -11.73 -17.51 -27.40
C VAL A 29 -11.16 -18.60 -28.30
N GLU A 30 -9.86 -18.54 -28.61
CA GLU A 30 -9.24 -19.48 -29.55
C GLU A 30 -7.74 -19.61 -29.27
N ILE A 31 -7.20 -20.82 -29.36
CA ILE A 31 -5.76 -21.11 -29.24
C ILE A 31 -5.40 -22.11 -30.37
N GLY A 32 -4.36 -21.82 -31.17
CA GLY A 32 -3.90 -22.68 -32.24
C GLY A 32 -3.15 -21.92 -33.31
N ALA A 33 -3.02 -22.49 -34.50
CA ALA A 33 -2.52 -21.79 -35.68
C ALA A 33 -3.63 -20.92 -36.26
N LEU A 34 -3.56 -19.59 -36.04
CA LEU A 34 -4.65 -18.68 -36.35
C LEU A 34 -4.29 -17.70 -37.47
N SER A 35 -5.28 -17.32 -38.28
CA SER A 35 -5.16 -16.26 -39.26
C SER A 35 -5.83 -14.99 -38.74
N ALA A 36 -5.22 -13.83 -38.98
CA ALA A 36 -5.81 -12.56 -38.62
C ALA A 36 -7.11 -12.30 -39.40
N SER A 37 -8.12 -11.81 -38.71
CA SER A 37 -9.36 -11.33 -39.32
C SER A 37 -9.22 -9.89 -39.86
N PRO A 38 -10.01 -9.47 -40.84
CA PRO A 38 -9.97 -8.09 -41.29
C PRO A 38 -10.24 -7.09 -40.16
N GLY A 39 -9.31 -6.14 -39.93
CA GLY A 39 -9.44 -5.12 -38.90
C GLY A 39 -9.10 -5.60 -37.47
N GLU A 40 -8.69 -6.84 -37.28
CA GLU A 40 -8.25 -7.36 -36.00
C GLU A 40 -6.88 -6.78 -35.62
N ARG A 41 -6.71 -6.36 -34.37
CA ARG A 41 -5.40 -5.95 -33.85
C ARG A 41 -4.51 -7.19 -33.72
N VAL A 42 -3.30 -7.13 -34.29
CA VAL A 42 -2.35 -8.25 -34.23
C VAL A 42 -1.12 -7.81 -33.43
N ILE A 43 -0.69 -8.65 -32.50
CA ILE A 43 0.58 -8.54 -31.75
C ILE A 43 1.40 -9.79 -32.06
N ASP A 44 2.61 -9.60 -32.59
CA ASP A 44 3.57 -10.71 -32.73
C ASP A 44 4.43 -10.75 -31.46
N ALA A 45 4.31 -11.84 -30.71
CA ALA A 45 5.09 -12.08 -29.51
C ALA A 45 6.53 -12.55 -29.81
N ALA A 46 6.84 -12.86 -31.09
CA ALA A 46 8.17 -13.26 -31.55
C ALA A 46 8.81 -14.39 -30.71
N GLY A 47 8.02 -15.35 -30.24
CA GLY A 47 8.45 -16.42 -29.34
C GLY A 47 8.49 -16.03 -27.86
N GLY A 48 8.06 -14.82 -27.52
CA GLY A 48 8.00 -14.38 -26.13
C GLY A 48 6.95 -15.10 -25.30
N ALA A 49 7.18 -15.18 -24.00
CA ALA A 49 6.28 -15.83 -23.07
C ALA A 49 4.99 -15.03 -22.87
N LEU A 50 3.85 -15.71 -22.93
CA LEU A 50 2.54 -15.20 -22.54
C LEU A 50 2.18 -15.77 -21.17
N LEU A 51 2.16 -14.91 -20.17
CA LEU A 51 1.92 -15.26 -18.78
C LEU A 51 0.53 -14.78 -18.34
N PRO A 52 -0.08 -15.42 -17.31
CA PRO A 52 -1.15 -14.79 -16.56
C PRO A 52 -0.69 -13.43 -16.01
N GLY A 53 -1.61 -12.47 -15.87
CA GLY A 53 -1.28 -11.21 -15.23
C GLY A 53 -0.77 -11.42 -13.81
N LEU A 54 0.26 -10.66 -13.43
CA LEU A 54 0.88 -10.76 -12.12
C LEU A 54 -0.03 -10.21 -11.02
N HIS A 55 0.14 -10.74 -9.81
CA HIS A 55 -0.54 -10.25 -8.62
C HIS A 55 0.50 -9.80 -7.60
N ASP A 56 0.42 -8.54 -7.18
CA ASP A 56 1.20 -8.04 -6.04
C ASP A 56 0.47 -8.39 -4.75
N HIS A 57 1.05 -9.31 -3.98
CA HIS A 57 0.43 -9.85 -2.78
C HIS A 57 0.56 -8.95 -1.54
N HIS A 58 1.36 -7.86 -1.59
CA HIS A 58 1.53 -6.93 -0.49
C HIS A 58 1.89 -5.53 -0.97
N ILE A 59 0.91 -4.67 -1.11
CA ILE A 59 1.10 -3.26 -1.48
C ILE A 59 0.32 -2.35 -0.53
N HIS A 60 0.81 -1.12 -0.35
CA HIS A 60 0.09 -0.03 0.28
C HIS A 60 -0.21 1.03 -0.79
N LEU A 61 -1.21 0.75 -1.64
CA LEU A 61 -1.45 1.53 -2.85
C LEU A 61 -1.73 3.01 -2.60
N PRO A 62 -2.56 3.43 -1.61
CA PRO A 62 -2.76 4.84 -1.30
C PRO A 62 -1.47 5.53 -0.82
N ALA A 63 -0.64 4.82 -0.04
CA ALA A 63 0.63 5.37 0.40
C ALA A 63 1.62 5.55 -0.77
N LEU A 64 1.66 4.58 -1.69
CA LEU A 64 2.47 4.67 -2.91
C LEU A 64 2.01 5.82 -3.80
N ALA A 65 0.70 6.00 -4.00
CA ALA A 65 0.14 7.11 -4.75
C ALA A 65 0.45 8.47 -4.09
N ALA A 66 0.29 8.57 -2.78
CA ALA A 66 0.64 9.77 -2.02
C ALA A 66 2.14 10.09 -2.08
N ARG A 67 3.01 9.06 -2.07
CA ARG A 67 4.45 9.23 -2.23
C ARG A 67 4.81 9.90 -3.54
N ARG A 68 4.13 9.57 -4.63
CA ARG A 68 4.39 10.14 -5.95
C ARG A 68 4.07 11.62 -6.08
N SER A 69 3.08 12.09 -5.33
CA SER A 69 2.73 13.51 -5.25
C SER A 69 3.53 14.26 -4.18
N SER A 70 4.50 13.61 -3.55
CA SER A 70 5.30 14.17 -2.47
C SER A 70 6.70 14.57 -2.95
N VAL A 71 7.28 15.53 -2.25
CA VAL A 71 8.64 16.00 -2.47
C VAL A 71 9.61 15.17 -1.62
N PHE A 72 10.62 14.57 -2.24
CA PHE A 72 11.68 13.88 -1.48
C PHE A 72 12.57 14.88 -0.77
N CYS A 73 12.72 14.74 0.54
CA CYS A 73 13.39 15.67 1.44
C CYS A 73 14.61 15.06 2.15
N GLY A 74 15.04 13.87 1.74
CA GLY A 74 16.17 13.17 2.34
C GLY A 74 17.04 12.44 1.34
N PRO A 75 18.11 11.79 1.82
CA PRO A 75 19.04 11.04 0.97
C PRO A 75 18.34 9.89 0.19
N PRO A 76 18.79 9.60 -1.04
CA PRO A 76 19.93 10.21 -1.73
C PRO A 76 19.63 11.53 -2.46
N GLU A 77 18.36 11.94 -2.61
CA GLU A 77 17.94 13.07 -3.43
C GLU A 77 18.29 14.44 -2.81
N VAL A 78 18.30 14.48 -1.47
CA VAL A 78 18.62 15.68 -0.69
C VAL A 78 19.56 15.29 0.44
N THR A 79 20.76 15.88 0.45
CA THR A 79 21.83 15.51 1.38
C THR A 79 22.26 16.63 2.31
N ASP A 80 21.75 17.87 2.10
CA ASP A 80 22.10 19.04 2.90
C ASP A 80 20.93 20.03 3.00
N GLU A 81 21.10 21.02 3.88
CA GLU A 81 20.08 22.04 4.18
C GLU A 81 19.76 22.93 2.97
N ALA A 82 20.75 23.26 2.17
CA ALA A 82 20.55 24.09 0.98
C ALA A 82 19.72 23.36 -0.07
N GLY A 83 19.99 22.08 -0.28
CA GLY A 83 19.18 21.20 -1.14
C GLY A 83 17.75 21.06 -0.65
N LEU A 84 17.55 20.95 0.67
CA LEU A 84 16.22 20.92 1.26
C LEU A 84 15.47 22.24 1.00
N ALA A 85 16.09 23.37 1.31
CA ALA A 85 15.50 24.69 1.09
C ALA A 85 15.14 24.91 -0.39
N ALA A 86 15.99 24.52 -1.32
CA ALA A 86 15.71 24.61 -2.76
C ALA A 86 14.51 23.75 -3.17
N ARG A 87 14.33 22.57 -2.54
CA ARG A 87 13.21 21.65 -2.84
C ARG A 87 11.87 22.13 -2.33
N ILE A 88 11.82 22.69 -1.11
CA ILE A 88 10.58 23.09 -0.45
C ILE A 88 10.25 24.57 -0.60
N GLY A 89 11.24 25.41 -0.92
CA GLY A 89 11.09 26.87 -1.07
C GLY A 89 10.35 27.32 -2.32
N THR A 90 9.79 26.41 -3.12
CA THR A 90 9.00 26.76 -4.29
C THR A 90 7.71 27.46 -3.88
N PRO A 91 7.43 28.68 -4.36
CA PRO A 91 6.21 29.40 -4.02
C PRO A 91 4.93 28.62 -4.38
N GLY A 92 3.90 28.75 -3.56
CA GLY A 92 2.61 28.12 -3.81
C GLY A 92 1.63 28.29 -2.65
N SER A 93 0.35 28.22 -2.96
CA SER A 93 -0.73 28.30 -1.96
C SER A 93 -1.25 26.93 -1.49
N THR A 94 -0.85 25.88 -2.15
CA THR A 94 -1.26 24.51 -1.80
C THR A 94 -0.26 23.83 -0.88
N TRP A 95 -0.74 22.84 -0.12
CA TRP A 95 0.12 22.03 0.74
C TRP A 95 1.32 21.44 0.01
N LEU A 96 2.51 21.62 0.61
CA LEU A 96 3.67 20.81 0.28
C LEU A 96 3.77 19.64 1.25
N ARG A 97 3.75 18.43 0.71
CA ARG A 97 4.02 17.20 1.45
C ARG A 97 5.43 16.72 1.13
N GLY A 98 6.33 16.84 2.09
CA GLY A 98 7.67 16.26 2.03
C GLY A 98 7.68 14.85 2.64
N ILE A 99 8.58 14.00 2.16
CA ILE A 99 8.80 12.63 2.67
C ILE A 99 10.28 12.26 2.68
N GLY A 100 10.60 11.21 3.45
CA GLY A 100 11.93 10.61 3.45
C GLY A 100 12.99 11.46 4.17
N TYR A 101 12.59 12.46 4.95
CA TYR A 101 13.52 13.30 5.68
C TYR A 101 14.35 12.50 6.69
N HIS A 102 15.62 12.87 6.80
CA HIS A 102 16.54 12.36 7.80
C HIS A 102 17.35 13.51 8.37
N GLU A 103 17.66 13.48 9.66
CA GLU A 103 18.36 14.53 10.39
C GLU A 103 19.80 14.80 9.89
N SER A 104 20.38 13.89 9.11
CA SER A 104 21.66 14.15 8.44
C SER A 104 21.64 15.28 7.42
N VAL A 105 20.43 15.70 6.98
CA VAL A 105 20.24 16.76 5.98
C VAL A 105 20.38 18.15 6.62
N ALA A 106 19.63 18.41 7.69
CA ALA A 106 19.59 19.75 8.33
C ALA A 106 19.38 19.65 9.86
N GLY A 107 19.77 18.54 10.48
CA GLY A 107 19.49 18.28 11.90
C GLY A 107 18.01 18.00 12.14
N LEU A 108 17.58 18.06 13.38
CA LEU A 108 16.18 17.88 13.72
C LEU A 108 15.40 19.15 13.33
N LEU A 109 14.48 19.03 12.35
CA LEU A 109 13.68 20.18 11.89
C LEU A 109 12.74 20.69 12.98
N ASP A 110 12.41 21.97 12.86
CA ASP A 110 11.36 22.63 13.61
C ASP A 110 10.62 23.65 12.72
N ARG A 111 9.54 24.21 13.26
CA ARG A 111 8.69 25.17 12.54
C ARG A 111 9.48 26.40 12.09
N THR A 112 10.42 26.89 12.90
CA THR A 112 11.21 28.08 12.58
C THR A 112 12.13 27.87 11.40
N LYS A 113 12.81 26.72 11.33
CA LYS A 113 13.62 26.36 10.17
C LYS A 113 12.77 26.21 8.91
N LEU A 114 11.60 25.56 9.02
CA LEU A 114 10.70 25.39 7.89
C LEU A 114 10.06 26.71 7.42
N ASP A 115 9.75 27.63 8.35
CA ASP A 115 9.26 28.97 8.02
C ASP A 115 10.31 29.77 7.22
N ALA A 116 11.60 29.65 7.61
CA ALA A 116 12.69 30.29 6.87
C ALA A 116 12.88 29.74 5.46
N MET A 117 12.65 28.44 5.25
CA MET A 117 12.82 27.76 3.95
C MET A 117 11.59 27.90 3.04
N ALA A 118 10.38 27.95 3.61
CA ALA A 118 9.13 27.96 2.87
C ALA A 118 8.05 28.81 3.58
N PRO A 119 8.20 30.16 3.55
CA PRO A 119 7.32 31.06 4.30
C PRO A 119 5.91 31.18 3.70
N ASP A 120 5.77 30.94 2.39
CA ASP A 120 4.57 31.34 1.62
C ASP A 120 3.54 30.23 1.42
N ARG A 121 3.75 29.05 1.99
CA ARG A 121 2.85 27.90 1.81
C ARG A 121 2.85 26.96 3.00
N PRO A 122 1.74 26.24 3.24
CA PRO A 122 1.71 25.21 4.28
C PRO A 122 2.62 24.03 3.91
N VAL A 123 3.50 23.63 4.83
CA VAL A 123 4.44 22.53 4.65
C VAL A 123 4.27 21.53 5.76
N ARG A 124 4.31 20.25 5.38
CA ARG A 124 4.52 19.13 6.28
C ARG A 124 5.54 18.17 5.69
N ILE A 125 6.50 17.74 6.49
CA ILE A 125 7.55 16.81 6.08
C ILE A 125 7.52 15.59 6.98
N GLN A 126 7.43 14.40 6.39
CA GLN A 126 7.50 13.13 7.12
C GLN A 126 8.94 12.67 7.25
N HIS A 127 9.35 12.35 8.46
CA HIS A 127 10.61 11.68 8.73
C HIS A 127 10.61 10.28 8.10
N ARG A 128 11.78 9.78 7.69
CA ARG A 128 11.93 8.47 7.03
C ARG A 128 11.45 7.28 7.87
N SER A 129 11.40 7.43 9.22
CA SER A 129 10.84 6.42 10.11
C SER A 129 9.32 6.21 9.93
N GLY A 130 8.64 7.16 9.26
CA GLY A 130 7.18 7.16 9.13
C GLY A 130 6.43 7.66 10.36
N ARG A 131 7.09 7.82 11.52
CA ARG A 131 6.47 8.09 12.82
C ARG A 131 6.40 9.57 13.20
N MET A 132 7.19 10.45 12.54
CA MET A 132 7.29 11.86 12.89
C MET A 132 6.98 12.75 11.68
N TRP A 133 6.25 13.82 11.93
CA TRP A 133 6.00 14.90 10.99
C TRP A 133 6.54 16.22 11.54
N PHE A 134 7.00 17.07 10.64
CA PHE A 134 7.45 18.43 10.90
C PHE A 134 6.53 19.38 10.15
N PHE A 135 6.02 20.40 10.84
CA PHE A 135 5.18 21.44 10.25
C PHE A 135 5.90 22.78 10.27
N ASN A 136 5.69 23.58 9.22
CA ASN A 136 5.91 25.02 9.35
C ASN A 136 4.72 25.69 10.06
N SER A 137 4.84 26.97 10.43
CA SER A 137 3.81 27.69 11.17
C SER A 137 2.48 27.71 10.43
N THR A 138 2.48 28.02 9.13
CA THR A 138 1.26 28.05 8.30
C THR A 138 0.57 26.68 8.26
N GLY A 139 1.34 25.60 8.09
CA GLY A 139 0.78 24.24 8.08
C GLY A 139 0.19 23.83 9.42
N LEU A 140 0.87 24.18 10.52
CA LEU A 140 0.40 23.90 11.87
C LEU A 140 -0.90 24.66 12.19
N GLU A 141 -0.98 25.93 11.85
CA GLU A 141 -2.19 26.76 12.04
C GLU A 141 -3.39 26.19 11.31
N ILE A 142 -3.23 25.77 10.07
CA ILE A 142 -4.31 25.15 9.29
C ILE A 142 -4.78 23.84 9.96
N ALA A 143 -3.85 22.99 10.41
CA ALA A 143 -4.21 21.73 11.05
C ALA A 143 -4.95 21.97 12.38
N LEU A 144 -4.51 22.92 13.18
CA LEU A 144 -5.12 23.27 14.47
C LEU A 144 -6.46 24.00 14.34
N ALA A 145 -6.70 24.69 13.23
CA ALA A 145 -8.01 25.28 12.95
C ALA A 145 -9.09 24.22 12.69
N ALA A 146 -8.69 23.03 12.26
CA ALA A 146 -9.60 21.94 11.92
C ALA A 146 -9.81 20.92 13.06
N ALA A 147 -8.81 20.73 13.93
CA ALA A 147 -8.87 19.77 15.04
C ALA A 147 -8.03 20.22 16.24
N PRO A 148 -8.47 19.93 17.50
CA PRO A 148 -7.68 20.26 18.69
C PRO A 148 -6.34 19.51 18.68
N PRO A 149 -5.29 20.05 19.34
CA PRO A 149 -3.98 19.45 19.35
C PRO A 149 -3.99 18.07 20.02
N PRO A 150 -3.37 17.05 19.41
CA PRO A 150 -3.25 15.73 20.00
C PRO A 150 -2.07 15.68 20.98
N PRO A 151 -2.02 14.66 21.85
CA PRO A 151 -0.93 14.50 22.83
C PRO A 151 0.48 14.46 22.22
N GLY A 152 0.62 13.89 21.02
CA GLY A 152 1.91 13.74 20.32
C GLY A 152 2.39 15.01 19.59
N LEU A 153 1.68 16.14 19.71
CA LEU A 153 2.05 17.40 19.07
C LEU A 153 2.83 18.30 20.01
N ASP A 154 4.07 18.61 19.66
CA ASP A 154 4.86 19.69 20.26
C ASP A 154 4.55 21.00 19.53
N MET A 155 3.81 21.87 20.20
CA MET A 155 3.36 23.17 19.69
C MET A 155 4.51 24.16 19.46
N GLU A 156 5.59 24.08 20.22
CA GLU A 156 6.73 24.98 20.11
C GLU A 156 7.55 24.67 18.85
N THR A 157 7.84 23.39 18.65
CA THR A 157 8.69 22.94 17.53
C THR A 157 7.92 22.59 16.27
N GLY A 158 6.60 22.39 16.35
CA GLY A 158 5.77 21.93 15.24
C GLY A 158 6.01 20.46 14.86
N ARG A 159 6.49 19.64 15.82
CA ARG A 159 6.72 18.20 15.64
C ARG A 159 5.51 17.40 16.09
N LEU A 160 5.07 16.48 15.25
CA LEU A 160 3.96 15.59 15.53
C LEU A 160 4.47 14.14 15.50
N PHE A 161 4.24 13.39 16.59
CA PHE A 161 4.76 12.04 16.75
C PHE A 161 3.62 11.02 16.93
N ASP A 162 3.61 9.97 16.07
CA ASP A 162 2.64 8.84 16.09
C ASP A 162 1.15 9.23 16.03
N GLU A 163 0.82 10.37 15.42
CA GLU A 163 -0.55 10.90 15.35
C GLU A 163 -1.09 10.97 13.91
N ASP A 164 -0.78 9.98 13.08
CA ASP A 164 -1.24 9.93 11.68
C ASP A 164 -2.77 9.94 11.55
N ARG A 165 -3.48 9.42 12.54
CA ARG A 165 -4.94 9.45 12.59
C ARG A 165 -5.44 10.89 12.72
N TRP A 166 -4.94 11.62 13.73
CA TRP A 166 -5.26 13.03 13.93
C TRP A 166 -4.92 13.86 12.69
N LEU A 167 -3.76 13.61 12.11
CA LEU A 167 -3.30 14.32 10.91
C LEU A 167 -4.26 14.13 9.72
N ARG A 168 -4.79 12.95 9.52
CA ARG A 168 -5.78 12.67 8.47
C ARG A 168 -7.10 13.40 8.73
N GLU A 169 -7.56 13.39 9.98
CA GLU A 169 -8.79 14.07 10.40
C GLU A 169 -8.64 15.59 10.28
N ALA A 170 -7.55 16.16 10.78
CA ALA A 170 -7.26 17.60 10.75
C ALA A 170 -7.09 18.16 9.33
N LEU A 171 -6.52 17.41 8.42
CA LEU A 171 -6.30 17.88 7.05
C LEU A 171 -7.46 17.56 6.10
N GLY A 172 -8.50 16.87 6.58
CA GLY A 172 -9.67 16.52 5.76
C GLY A 172 -9.29 15.76 4.49
N GLY A 173 -8.26 14.89 4.59
CA GLY A 173 -7.55 14.36 3.45
C GLY A 173 -8.42 13.56 2.51
N THR A 174 -8.65 14.07 1.31
CA THR A 174 -9.14 13.25 0.20
C THR A 174 -8.09 12.18 -0.10
N PRO A 175 -8.48 10.89 -0.16
CA PRO A 175 -7.57 9.85 -0.56
C PRO A 175 -6.95 10.16 -1.94
N PRO A 176 -5.68 9.78 -2.20
CA PRO A 176 -4.98 10.13 -3.42
C PRO A 176 -5.64 9.51 -4.65
N ASP A 177 -5.53 10.18 -5.81
CA ASP A 177 -5.85 9.60 -7.11
C ASP A 177 -4.89 8.43 -7.39
N LEU A 178 -5.45 7.31 -7.85
CA LEU A 178 -4.71 6.07 -8.08
C LEU A 178 -4.28 5.87 -9.55
N ALA A 179 -4.68 6.75 -10.46
CA ALA A 179 -4.52 6.56 -11.91
C ALA A 179 -3.07 6.38 -12.33
N ALA A 180 -2.15 7.23 -11.83
CA ALA A 180 -0.75 7.18 -12.20
C ALA A 180 -0.08 5.88 -11.75
N VAL A 181 -0.26 5.51 -10.47
CA VAL A 181 0.31 4.29 -9.89
C VAL A 181 -0.29 3.04 -10.53
N SER A 182 -1.61 3.00 -10.70
CA SER A 182 -2.31 1.92 -11.39
C SER A 182 -1.81 1.73 -12.83
N GLY A 183 -1.57 2.84 -13.55
CA GLY A 183 -1.01 2.79 -14.89
C GLY A 183 0.40 2.20 -14.95
N GLU A 184 1.23 2.46 -13.95
CA GLU A 184 2.57 1.86 -13.86
C GLU A 184 2.55 0.40 -13.50
N LEU A 185 1.74 0.00 -12.53
CA LEU A 185 1.53 -1.41 -12.19
C LEU A 185 1.06 -2.19 -13.42
N ALA A 186 0.14 -1.63 -14.21
CA ALA A 186 -0.33 -2.23 -15.45
C ALA A 186 0.79 -2.39 -16.50
N ARG A 187 1.71 -1.41 -16.62
CA ARG A 187 2.88 -1.53 -17.54
C ARG A 187 3.84 -2.63 -17.12
N MET A 188 3.91 -2.95 -15.83
CA MET A 188 4.69 -4.06 -15.27
C MET A 188 3.95 -5.42 -15.36
N GLY A 189 2.75 -5.44 -15.95
CA GLY A 189 1.93 -6.66 -16.05
C GLY A 189 1.18 -7.02 -14.78
N ILE A 190 1.13 -6.14 -13.78
CA ILE A 190 0.39 -6.36 -12.53
C ILE A 190 -1.09 -6.04 -12.77
N THR A 191 -1.91 -7.08 -12.75
CA THR A 191 -3.36 -7.03 -13.00
C THR A 191 -4.19 -7.23 -11.74
N GLY A 192 -3.58 -7.71 -10.67
CA GLY A 192 -4.18 -7.89 -9.36
C GLY A 192 -3.27 -7.37 -8.26
N ILE A 193 -3.87 -6.93 -7.17
CA ILE A 193 -3.15 -6.45 -5.97
C ILE A 193 -3.85 -6.92 -4.70
N THR A 194 -3.08 -7.12 -3.65
CA THR A 194 -3.60 -7.18 -2.27
C THR A 194 -3.14 -5.92 -1.54
N ASP A 195 -4.06 -4.98 -1.33
CA ASP A 195 -3.75 -3.79 -0.53
C ASP A 195 -3.77 -4.14 0.96
N MET A 196 -2.61 -3.98 1.59
CA MET A 196 -2.35 -4.39 2.97
C MET A 196 -2.35 -3.21 3.96
N SER A 197 -2.92 -2.07 3.56
CA SER A 197 -2.99 -0.90 4.44
C SER A 197 -3.85 -1.19 5.68
N PRO A 198 -3.30 -1.11 6.90
CA PRO A 198 -4.00 -1.55 8.12
C PRO A 198 -5.25 -0.70 8.43
N ALA A 199 -5.26 0.55 7.99
CA ALA A 199 -6.37 1.49 8.20
C ALA A 199 -7.45 1.42 7.10
N ASN A 200 -7.41 0.46 6.19
CA ASN A 200 -8.48 0.29 5.21
C ASN A 200 -9.80 -0.01 5.92
N ASP A 201 -10.80 0.77 5.59
CA ASP A 201 -12.14 0.74 6.14
C ASP A 201 -13.19 0.84 5.02
N PRO A 202 -14.50 0.85 5.32
CA PRO A 202 -15.55 1.01 4.31
C PRO A 202 -15.42 2.29 3.47
N ALA A 203 -14.89 3.39 4.04
CA ALA A 203 -14.71 4.64 3.30
C ALA A 203 -13.59 4.52 2.27
N MET A 204 -12.48 3.88 2.63
CA MET A 204 -11.40 3.59 1.68
C MET A 204 -11.85 2.60 0.60
N ALA A 205 -12.66 1.60 0.94
CA ALA A 205 -13.24 0.70 -0.05
C ALA A 205 -14.16 1.42 -1.04
N ALA A 206 -14.95 2.39 -0.57
CA ALA A 206 -15.75 3.24 -1.45
C ALA A 206 -14.88 4.08 -2.39
N HIS A 207 -13.76 4.63 -1.90
CA HIS A 207 -12.79 5.34 -2.73
C HIS A 207 -12.21 4.43 -3.82
N PHE A 208 -11.76 3.22 -3.49
CA PHE A 208 -11.23 2.27 -4.48
C PHE A 208 -12.25 1.95 -5.57
N ARG A 209 -13.52 1.74 -5.20
CA ARG A 209 -14.61 1.51 -6.16
C ARG A 209 -14.80 2.70 -7.10
N ALA A 210 -14.85 3.91 -6.55
CA ALA A 210 -14.95 5.12 -7.37
C ALA A 210 -13.79 5.26 -8.35
N GLN A 211 -12.56 4.91 -7.94
CA GLN A 211 -11.39 4.89 -8.81
C GLN A 211 -11.49 3.78 -9.88
N GLN A 212 -12.07 2.62 -9.57
CA GLN A 212 -12.33 1.56 -10.55
C GLN A 212 -13.41 1.98 -11.57
N ASP A 213 -14.49 2.57 -11.12
CA ASP A 213 -15.58 3.07 -11.98
C ASP A 213 -15.07 4.13 -12.96
N GLN A 214 -14.15 5.00 -12.52
CA GLN A 214 -13.47 6.00 -13.34
C GLN A 214 -12.35 5.41 -14.21
N ARG A 215 -12.04 4.13 -14.09
CA ARG A 215 -10.89 3.44 -14.73
C ARG A 215 -9.52 4.01 -14.32
N HIS A 216 -9.44 4.68 -13.20
CA HIS A 216 -8.21 5.13 -12.57
C HIS A 216 -7.50 3.95 -11.88
N LEU A 217 -8.23 3.04 -11.25
CA LEU A 217 -7.69 1.77 -10.73
C LEU A 217 -8.07 0.62 -11.67
N ARG A 218 -7.09 0.04 -12.33
CA ARG A 218 -7.24 -1.02 -13.35
C ARG A 218 -7.10 -2.43 -12.78
N GLN A 219 -6.48 -2.56 -11.62
CA GLN A 219 -6.21 -3.84 -10.98
C GLN A 219 -7.46 -4.37 -10.25
N ARG A 220 -7.62 -5.69 -10.26
CA ARG A 220 -8.47 -6.34 -9.27
C ARG A 220 -7.82 -6.19 -7.91
N CYS A 221 -8.59 -5.85 -6.90
CA CYS A 221 -8.08 -5.58 -5.56
C CYS A 221 -8.68 -6.55 -4.54
N LEU A 222 -7.81 -7.21 -3.78
CA LEU A 222 -8.15 -7.83 -2.51
C LEU A 222 -7.75 -6.85 -1.41
N MET A 223 -8.71 -6.33 -0.64
CA MET A 223 -8.46 -5.28 0.34
C MET A 223 -8.39 -5.86 1.75
N ALA A 224 -7.19 -5.93 2.32
CA ALA A 224 -7.00 -6.17 3.74
C ALA A 224 -7.27 -4.88 4.54
N GLY A 225 -7.53 -5.00 5.84
CA GLY A 225 -7.75 -3.83 6.69
C GLY A 225 -8.52 -4.14 7.96
N THR A 226 -9.29 -3.18 8.45
CA THR A 226 -10.04 -3.28 9.71
C THR A 226 -11.13 -4.34 9.67
N LEU A 227 -11.63 -4.75 10.84
CA LEU A 227 -12.81 -5.62 10.95
C LEU A 227 -14.05 -5.01 10.27
N GLY A 228 -14.14 -3.69 10.26
CA GLY A 228 -15.26 -2.96 9.63
C GLY A 228 -15.46 -3.24 8.13
N LEU A 229 -14.41 -3.70 7.42
CA LEU A 229 -14.54 -4.08 6.01
C LEU A 229 -15.53 -5.22 5.75
N SER A 230 -15.88 -6.03 6.75
CA SER A 230 -16.89 -7.08 6.60
C SER A 230 -18.28 -6.54 6.29
N SER A 231 -18.54 -5.24 6.50
CA SER A 231 -19.80 -4.59 6.16
C SER A 231 -19.98 -4.29 4.67
N ILE A 232 -18.91 -4.38 3.86
CA ILE A 232 -19.01 -4.12 2.42
C ILE A 232 -19.29 -5.38 1.63
N THR A 233 -20.02 -5.26 0.52
CA THR A 233 -20.22 -6.37 -0.42
C THR A 233 -19.06 -6.45 -1.39
N SER A 234 -18.41 -7.61 -1.52
CA SER A 234 -17.38 -7.85 -2.53
C SER A 234 -17.95 -7.76 -3.95
N THR A 235 -17.10 -7.31 -4.88
CA THR A 235 -17.38 -7.30 -6.32
C THR A 235 -16.31 -8.11 -7.06
N ALA A 236 -16.46 -8.26 -8.38
CA ALA A 236 -15.43 -8.91 -9.20
C ALA A 236 -14.09 -8.11 -9.22
N TRP A 237 -14.12 -6.82 -8.88
CA TRP A 237 -12.96 -5.92 -8.94
C TRP A 237 -12.41 -5.55 -7.56
N LEU A 238 -13.25 -5.55 -6.53
CA LEU A 238 -12.84 -5.27 -5.15
C LEU A 238 -13.45 -6.33 -4.22
N ALA A 239 -12.61 -7.17 -3.67
CA ALA A 239 -13.01 -8.18 -2.69
C ALA A 239 -12.46 -7.83 -1.30
N VAL A 240 -13.21 -8.22 -0.27
CA VAL A 240 -12.77 -8.14 1.13
C VAL A 240 -11.72 -9.21 1.37
N GLY A 241 -10.55 -8.79 1.80
CA GLY A 241 -9.41 -9.62 2.15
C GLY A 241 -9.28 -9.88 3.65
N PRO A 242 -8.10 -10.32 4.09
CA PRO A 242 -7.85 -10.63 5.49
C PRO A 242 -8.00 -9.39 6.39
N ALA A 243 -8.34 -9.62 7.66
CA ALA A 243 -8.23 -8.57 8.68
C ALA A 243 -6.74 -8.32 8.97
N LYS A 244 -6.34 -7.06 8.98
CA LYS A 244 -4.92 -6.69 9.11
C LYS A 244 -4.58 -6.35 10.55
N LEU A 245 -3.68 -7.14 11.14
CA LEU A 245 -3.04 -6.82 12.41
C LEU A 245 -1.60 -6.32 12.12
N HIS A 246 -1.29 -5.11 12.61
CA HIS A 246 0.04 -4.52 12.45
C HIS A 246 0.74 -4.57 13.81
N LEU A 247 1.76 -5.41 13.91
CA LEU A 247 2.61 -5.49 15.10
C LEU A 247 3.80 -4.53 14.94
N HIS A 248 4.25 -4.01 16.06
CA HIS A 248 5.48 -3.23 16.16
C HIS A 248 6.17 -3.61 17.45
N GLU A 249 7.42 -4.11 17.41
CA GLU A 249 8.12 -4.65 18.58
C GLU A 249 8.22 -3.67 19.76
N ALA A 250 8.39 -2.37 19.45
CA ALA A 250 8.46 -1.34 20.48
C ALA A 250 7.11 -0.98 21.13
N ASP A 251 5.98 -1.45 20.55
CA ASP A 251 4.63 -1.13 20.99
C ASP A 251 3.67 -2.26 20.61
N LEU A 252 3.91 -3.43 21.19
CA LEU A 252 3.03 -4.57 20.96
C LEU A 252 1.67 -4.32 21.64
N PRO A 253 0.57 -4.70 20.98
CA PRO A 253 -0.75 -4.61 21.60
C PRO A 253 -0.84 -5.55 22.80
N ASP A 254 -1.85 -5.32 23.65
CA ASP A 254 -2.23 -6.30 24.66
C ASP A 254 -2.49 -7.66 24.01
N TYR A 255 -1.96 -8.72 24.62
CA TYR A 255 -1.99 -10.06 24.04
C TYR A 255 -3.42 -10.58 23.89
N ASP A 256 -4.26 -10.42 24.94
CA ASP A 256 -5.65 -10.88 24.92
C ASP A 256 -6.46 -10.08 23.88
N ALA A 257 -6.16 -8.79 23.72
CA ALA A 257 -6.78 -7.98 22.69
C ALA A 257 -6.40 -8.45 21.27
N ALA A 258 -5.16 -8.89 21.05
CA ALA A 258 -4.74 -9.46 19.78
C ALA A 258 -5.44 -10.79 19.48
N VAL A 259 -5.55 -11.69 20.47
CA VAL A 259 -6.31 -12.94 20.37
C VAL A 259 -7.78 -12.64 20.06
N ALA A 260 -8.40 -11.71 20.77
CA ALA A 260 -9.78 -11.30 20.54
C ALA A 260 -10.00 -10.71 19.14
N PHE A 261 -9.04 -9.94 18.62
CA PHE A 261 -9.09 -9.41 17.24
C PHE A 261 -9.09 -10.55 16.20
N ILE A 262 -8.20 -11.54 16.36
CA ILE A 262 -8.12 -12.71 15.47
C ILE A 262 -9.44 -13.50 15.53
N ALA A 263 -9.92 -13.81 16.73
CA ALA A 263 -11.19 -14.52 16.90
C ALA A 263 -12.38 -13.77 16.28
N ALA A 264 -12.42 -12.43 16.41
CA ALA A 264 -13.45 -11.60 15.79
C ALA A 264 -13.37 -11.61 14.25
N ALA A 265 -12.16 -11.65 13.69
CA ALA A 265 -11.99 -11.81 12.24
C ALA A 265 -12.50 -13.17 11.76
N HIS A 266 -12.15 -14.23 12.46
CA HIS A 266 -12.59 -15.60 12.15
C HIS A 266 -14.12 -15.74 12.28
N ALA A 267 -14.74 -15.12 13.28
CA ALA A 267 -16.20 -15.07 13.41
C ALA A 267 -16.91 -14.36 12.24
N GLN A 268 -16.19 -13.45 11.54
CA GLN A 268 -16.65 -12.79 10.33
C GLN A 268 -16.25 -13.55 9.06
N GLU A 269 -15.83 -14.80 9.17
CA GLU A 269 -15.33 -15.63 8.08
C GLU A 269 -14.12 -15.07 7.32
N ARG A 270 -13.35 -14.17 7.96
CA ARG A 270 -12.14 -13.58 7.41
C ARG A 270 -10.90 -14.22 8.03
N ALA A 271 -9.93 -14.52 7.20
CA ALA A 271 -8.57 -14.80 7.65
C ALA A 271 -7.92 -13.52 8.21
N VAL A 272 -6.79 -13.68 8.89
CA VAL A 272 -5.96 -12.55 9.34
C VAL A 272 -4.64 -12.49 8.58
N ALA A 273 -4.09 -11.28 8.47
CA ALA A 273 -2.75 -11.04 7.95
C ALA A 273 -1.97 -10.22 8.97
N ILE A 274 -0.92 -10.80 9.54
CA ILE A 274 -0.18 -10.22 10.64
C ILE A 274 1.20 -9.76 10.16
N HIS A 275 1.52 -8.48 10.37
CA HIS A 275 2.83 -7.90 10.08
C HIS A 275 3.83 -8.36 11.13
N CYS A 276 4.94 -9.00 10.69
CA CYS A 276 6.01 -9.47 11.55
C CYS A 276 7.36 -9.26 10.85
N VAL A 277 8.20 -8.35 11.36
CA VAL A 277 9.56 -8.11 10.85
C VAL A 277 10.64 -8.57 11.82
N SER A 278 10.33 -8.67 13.13
CA SER A 278 11.25 -9.17 14.14
C SER A 278 10.83 -10.56 14.65
N GLU A 279 11.76 -11.24 15.30
CA GLU A 279 11.46 -12.53 15.96
C GLU A 279 10.45 -12.36 17.09
N THR A 280 10.53 -11.27 17.87
CA THR A 280 9.57 -10.95 18.93
C THR A 280 8.15 -10.85 18.42
N GLU A 281 7.95 -10.11 17.32
CA GLU A 281 6.64 -9.98 16.65
C GLU A 281 6.14 -11.33 16.14
N LEU A 282 7.03 -12.17 15.61
CA LEU A 282 6.67 -13.49 15.10
C LEU A 282 6.27 -14.45 16.21
N VAL A 283 7.00 -14.46 17.34
CA VAL A 283 6.63 -15.25 18.54
C VAL A 283 5.26 -14.84 19.06
N PHE A 284 5.03 -13.52 19.18
CA PHE A 284 3.74 -12.97 19.62
C PHE A 284 2.60 -13.41 18.69
N ALA A 285 2.79 -13.24 17.36
CA ALA A 285 1.79 -13.59 16.36
C ALA A 285 1.44 -15.08 16.35
N LEU A 286 2.46 -15.95 16.42
CA LEU A 286 2.26 -17.40 16.44
C LEU A 286 1.54 -17.85 17.72
N GLY A 287 1.87 -17.22 18.87
CA GLY A 287 1.16 -17.46 20.11
C GLY A 287 -0.33 -17.10 20.01
N ALA A 288 -0.63 -15.88 19.57
CA ALA A 288 -2.00 -15.38 19.46
C ALA A 288 -2.84 -16.17 18.43
N LEU A 289 -2.24 -16.53 17.28
CA LEU A 289 -2.89 -17.38 16.27
C LEU A 289 -3.25 -18.77 16.80
N LYS A 290 -2.36 -19.39 17.59
CA LYS A 290 -2.61 -20.71 18.17
C LYS A 290 -3.74 -20.67 19.19
N GLU A 291 -3.79 -19.62 20.02
CA GLU A 291 -4.82 -19.45 21.03
C GLU A 291 -6.18 -19.12 20.43
N ALA A 292 -6.22 -18.32 19.36
CA ALA A 292 -7.44 -18.00 18.62
C ALA A 292 -7.90 -19.11 17.65
N GLU A 293 -7.17 -20.23 17.56
CA GLU A 293 -7.34 -21.31 16.58
C GLU A 293 -7.12 -20.84 15.12
N VAL A 294 -5.99 -21.28 14.53
CA VAL A 294 -5.61 -20.92 13.15
C VAL A 294 -6.69 -21.32 12.16
N ARG A 295 -6.98 -20.43 11.23
CA ARG A 295 -7.91 -20.64 10.13
C ARG A 295 -7.17 -20.71 8.78
N ALA A 296 -7.72 -21.48 7.85
CA ALA A 296 -7.22 -21.51 6.49
C ALA A 296 -7.23 -20.11 5.85
N GLY A 297 -6.10 -19.69 5.32
CA GLY A 297 -5.89 -18.35 4.76
C GLY A 297 -5.26 -17.35 5.71
N ASP A 298 -5.06 -17.70 6.99
CA ASP A 298 -4.24 -16.89 7.89
C ASP A 298 -2.81 -16.81 7.36
N ARG A 299 -2.22 -15.61 7.49
CA ARG A 299 -0.92 -15.37 6.89
C ARG A 299 -0.05 -14.44 7.72
N ILE A 300 1.25 -14.66 7.61
CA ILE A 300 2.29 -13.80 8.17
C ILE A 300 2.87 -12.96 7.02
N GLU A 301 2.96 -11.65 7.24
CA GLU A 301 3.59 -10.72 6.32
C GLU A 301 5.05 -10.52 6.71
N HIS A 302 5.93 -10.49 5.71
CA HIS A 302 7.37 -10.31 5.80
C HIS A 302 8.12 -11.51 6.39
N ALA A 303 7.91 -11.85 7.66
CA ALA A 303 8.69 -12.85 8.39
C ALA A 303 10.21 -12.63 8.20
N SER A 304 10.65 -11.34 8.30
CA SER A 304 12.02 -10.94 7.91
C SER A 304 13.10 -11.58 8.80
N VAL A 305 12.76 -11.84 10.07
CA VAL A 305 13.59 -12.62 10.99
C VAL A 305 12.78 -13.83 11.45
N ALA A 306 13.00 -14.96 10.80
CA ALA A 306 12.31 -16.22 11.09
C ALA A 306 13.34 -17.34 11.34
N PRO A 307 13.60 -17.71 12.61
CA PRO A 307 14.46 -18.85 12.92
C PRO A 307 13.81 -20.17 12.49
N ASP A 308 14.60 -21.22 12.32
CA ASP A 308 14.14 -22.51 11.78
C ASP A 308 12.93 -23.09 12.50
N TRP A 309 12.90 -23.00 13.84
CA TRP A 309 11.76 -23.47 14.63
C TRP A 309 10.45 -22.73 14.26
N ALA A 310 10.53 -21.43 13.93
CA ALA A 310 9.34 -20.64 13.58
C ALA A 310 8.86 -21.00 12.15
N VAL A 311 9.79 -21.28 11.24
CA VAL A 311 9.48 -21.77 9.89
C VAL A 311 8.75 -23.11 9.97
N GLU A 312 9.26 -24.05 10.80
CA GLU A 312 8.64 -25.34 11.04
C GLU A 312 7.24 -25.20 11.65
N GLU A 313 7.10 -24.28 12.62
CA GLU A 313 5.81 -24.01 13.26
C GLU A 313 4.79 -23.39 12.31
N MET A 314 5.18 -22.40 11.48
CA MET A 314 4.30 -21.82 10.44
C MET A 314 3.85 -22.90 9.46
N ALA A 315 4.75 -23.78 9.03
CA ALA A 315 4.43 -24.88 8.14
C ALA A 315 3.45 -25.87 8.80
N ARG A 316 3.70 -26.25 10.08
CA ARG A 316 2.83 -27.14 10.86
C ARG A 316 1.42 -26.56 11.03
N LEU A 317 1.31 -25.25 11.20
CA LEU A 317 0.04 -24.53 11.34
C LEU A 317 -0.65 -24.28 9.99
N GLY A 318 0.00 -24.55 8.87
CA GLY A 318 -0.54 -24.30 7.52
C GLY A 318 -0.66 -22.81 7.16
N LEU A 319 0.17 -21.97 7.80
CA LEU A 319 0.17 -20.52 7.54
C LEU A 319 0.82 -20.20 6.20
N THR A 320 0.28 -19.21 5.52
CA THR A 320 0.92 -18.63 4.34
C THR A 320 1.89 -17.53 4.77
N VAL A 321 3.09 -17.51 4.18
CA VAL A 321 4.04 -16.41 4.37
C VAL A 321 4.12 -15.60 3.09
N VAL A 322 3.99 -14.27 3.20
CA VAL A 322 4.21 -13.34 2.10
C VAL A 322 5.41 -12.47 2.43
N SER A 323 6.51 -12.74 1.75
CA SER A 323 7.81 -12.09 1.98
C SER A 323 8.26 -11.31 0.75
N GLN A 324 9.17 -10.36 0.95
CA GLN A 324 9.85 -9.64 -0.11
C GLN A 324 11.30 -10.16 -0.16
N PRO A 325 11.71 -10.82 -1.25
CA PRO A 325 13.10 -11.15 -1.45
C PRO A 325 13.88 -9.85 -1.73
N ASN A 326 14.84 -9.52 -0.88
CA ASN A 326 15.78 -8.40 -1.08
C ASN A 326 17.14 -8.93 -1.49
#